data_1b91d516cd99da013881ed3f43584a34
#
_entry.id   1b91d516cd99da013881ed3f43584a34
#
_cell.length_a   1.000
_cell.length_b   1.000
_cell.length_c   1.000
_cell.angle_alpha   90.00
_cell.angle_beta   90.00
_cell.angle_gamma   90.00
#
_symmetry.space_group_name_H-M   'P 1'
#
loop_
_entity.id
_entity.type
_entity.pdbx_description
1 polymer ?
#
loop_
_entity_poly.entity_id
_entity_poly.type
_entity_poly.pdbx_seq_one_letter_code
_entity_poly.pdbx_strand_id
1 'polypeptide(L)'
;MTRSSFSRWVLAARLRTLPLACSTVLLGSGLAAHADAFRWPLFLLCLLTAILLQVLSNLANDYGDAVSGADLAGRVGPTRAVATGLITARQMQVAMGLTALAAMVSGVALLWSAFAEDWPALLAFIGFGALALVAAVTYTVGRRPYGYRGFGDLSVFLFFGLLGVMGSYYLYTHQLSWSLLLPAASCGLLATAVLNINNIRDRVSD
;
A
#
# COMPACT_ATOMS: atom_id res chain seq x y z
N MET A 1 32.03 -3.23 0.25
CA MET A 1 31.29 -4.39 -0.30
C MET A 1 30.16 -3.88 -1.17
N THR A 2 30.23 -4.05 -2.48
CA THR A 2 29.17 -3.67 -3.42
C THR A 2 27.98 -4.62 -3.24
N ARG A 3 26.85 -4.10 -2.75
CA ARG A 3 25.62 -4.89 -2.68
C ARG A 3 25.21 -5.37 -4.08
N SER A 4 24.79 -6.62 -4.22
CA SER A 4 24.30 -7.14 -5.50
C SER A 4 23.10 -6.31 -6.00
N SER A 5 22.85 -6.29 -7.32
CA SER A 5 21.73 -5.55 -7.91
C SER A 5 20.39 -5.96 -7.26
N PHE A 6 20.18 -7.24 -7.00
CA PHE A 6 19.00 -7.77 -6.35
C PHE A 6 18.81 -7.23 -4.92
N SER A 7 19.89 -7.21 -4.11
CA SER A 7 19.84 -6.74 -2.72
C SER A 7 19.40 -5.26 -2.60
N ARG A 8 19.73 -4.41 -3.59
CA ARG A 8 19.32 -2.99 -3.61
C ARG A 8 17.80 -2.85 -3.79
N TRP A 9 17.21 -3.63 -4.65
CA TRP A 9 15.77 -3.60 -4.91
C TRP A 9 14.96 -4.20 -3.77
N VAL A 10 15.44 -5.27 -3.12
CA VAL A 10 14.85 -5.83 -1.90
C VAL A 10 14.84 -4.79 -0.77
N LEU A 11 15.92 -4.01 -0.65
CA LEU A 11 15.99 -2.92 0.32
C LEU A 11 14.94 -1.84 0.03
N ALA A 12 14.82 -1.39 -1.23
CA ALA A 12 13.86 -0.38 -1.65
C ALA A 12 12.40 -0.85 -1.50
N ALA A 13 12.12 -2.11 -1.80
CA ALA A 13 10.79 -2.72 -1.65
C ALA A 13 10.34 -2.85 -0.19
N ARG A 14 11.26 -2.77 0.80
CA ARG A 14 10.96 -2.79 2.25
C ARG A 14 10.08 -3.96 2.66
N LEU A 15 10.51 -5.19 2.41
CA LEU A 15 9.72 -6.42 2.66
C LEU A 15 9.09 -6.47 4.06
N ARG A 16 9.72 -5.83 5.06
CA ARG A 16 9.21 -5.76 6.44
C ARG A 16 7.88 -5.00 6.60
N THR A 17 7.46 -4.19 5.60
CA THR A 17 6.19 -3.48 5.62
C THR A 17 5.08 -4.25 4.89
N LEU A 18 5.41 -5.29 4.13
CA LEU A 18 4.44 -6.10 3.39
C LEU A 18 3.42 -6.82 4.30
N PRO A 19 3.80 -7.33 5.49
CA PRO A 19 2.83 -7.92 6.41
C PRO A 19 1.66 -6.98 6.75
N LEU A 20 1.90 -5.66 6.75
CA LEU A 20 0.85 -4.68 7.00
C LEU A 20 -0.23 -4.69 5.90
N ALA A 21 0.18 -4.72 4.62
CA ALA A 21 -0.77 -4.82 3.51
C ALA A 21 -1.42 -6.22 3.45
N CYS A 22 -0.66 -7.28 3.74
CA CYS A 22 -1.20 -8.64 3.77
C CYS A 22 -2.25 -8.83 4.86
N SER A 23 -2.08 -8.22 6.04
CA SER A 23 -3.01 -8.37 7.18
C SER A 23 -4.42 -7.90 6.85
N THR A 24 -4.57 -6.84 6.05
CA THR A 24 -5.88 -6.32 5.63
C THR A 24 -6.62 -7.30 4.74
N VAL A 25 -5.91 -7.88 3.77
CA VAL A 25 -6.46 -8.90 2.85
C VAL A 25 -6.77 -10.19 3.60
N LEU A 26 -5.86 -10.65 4.48
CA LEU A 26 -6.07 -11.84 5.30
C LEU A 26 -7.30 -11.71 6.18
N LEU A 27 -7.48 -10.55 6.84
CA LEU A 27 -8.64 -10.31 7.70
C LEU A 27 -9.94 -10.25 6.88
N GLY A 28 -9.99 -9.48 5.81
CA GLY A 28 -11.18 -9.38 4.96
C GLY A 28 -11.55 -10.71 4.29
N SER A 29 -10.55 -11.46 3.80
CA SER A 29 -10.76 -12.79 3.22
C SER A 29 -11.14 -13.83 4.27
N GLY A 30 -10.60 -13.75 5.50
CA GLY A 30 -10.99 -14.60 6.62
C GLY A 30 -12.44 -14.39 7.04
N LEU A 31 -12.91 -13.13 7.08
CA LEU A 31 -14.32 -12.80 7.31
C LEU A 31 -15.21 -13.32 6.18
N ALA A 32 -14.76 -13.26 4.93
CA ALA A 32 -15.48 -13.84 3.79
C ALA A 32 -15.53 -15.38 3.86
N ALA A 33 -14.46 -16.02 4.35
CA ALA A 33 -14.46 -17.46 4.60
C ALA A 33 -15.46 -17.85 5.69
N HIS A 34 -15.58 -17.05 6.74
CA HIS A 34 -16.59 -17.25 7.79
C HIS A 34 -18.04 -17.09 7.26
N ALA A 35 -18.22 -16.33 6.18
CA ALA A 35 -19.49 -16.18 5.47
C ALA A 35 -19.66 -17.19 4.32
N ASP A 36 -18.87 -18.26 4.26
CA ASP A 36 -18.87 -19.30 3.23
C ASP A 36 -18.69 -18.79 1.78
N ALA A 37 -18.07 -17.61 1.63
CA ALA A 37 -17.90 -16.95 0.33
C ALA A 37 -16.45 -16.95 -0.21
N PHE A 38 -15.51 -17.62 0.46
CA PHE A 38 -14.10 -17.60 0.09
C PHE A 38 -13.82 -18.22 -1.28
N ARG A 39 -12.98 -17.54 -2.09
CA ARG A 39 -12.51 -18.02 -3.40
C ARG A 39 -11.00 -17.78 -3.56
N TRP A 40 -10.24 -18.83 -3.78
CA TRP A 40 -8.79 -18.78 -3.94
C TRP A 40 -8.29 -17.80 -5.01
N PRO A 41 -8.87 -17.75 -6.24
CA PRO A 41 -8.41 -16.79 -7.26
C PRO A 41 -8.54 -15.34 -6.80
N LEU A 42 -9.64 -14.96 -6.14
CA LEU A 42 -9.81 -13.61 -5.58
C LEU A 42 -8.80 -13.33 -4.48
N PHE A 43 -8.54 -14.28 -3.59
CA PHE A 43 -7.55 -14.12 -2.53
C PHE A 43 -6.16 -13.83 -3.10
N LEU A 44 -5.70 -14.63 -4.06
CA LEU A 44 -4.37 -14.47 -4.64
C LEU A 44 -4.23 -13.15 -5.41
N LEU A 45 -5.25 -12.75 -6.19
CA LEU A 45 -5.26 -11.48 -6.91
C LEU A 45 -5.33 -10.29 -5.95
N CYS A 46 -6.14 -10.36 -4.90
CA CYS A 46 -6.24 -9.33 -3.89
C CYS A 46 -4.91 -9.15 -3.15
N LEU A 47 -4.29 -10.26 -2.74
CA LEU A 47 -2.99 -10.27 -2.06
C LEU A 47 -1.89 -9.70 -2.97
N LEU A 48 -1.83 -10.13 -4.23
CA LEU A 48 -0.87 -9.62 -5.21
C LEU A 48 -1.04 -8.11 -5.42
N THR A 49 -2.28 -7.64 -5.61
CA THR A 49 -2.58 -6.22 -5.81
C THR A 49 -2.18 -5.40 -4.58
N ALA A 50 -2.50 -5.86 -3.37
CA ALA A 50 -2.13 -5.19 -2.13
C ALA A 50 -0.60 -5.12 -1.94
N ILE A 51 0.13 -6.20 -2.24
CA ILE A 51 1.59 -6.23 -2.19
C ILE A 51 2.19 -5.24 -3.20
N LEU A 52 1.69 -5.21 -4.43
CA LEU A 52 2.17 -4.29 -5.47
C LEU A 52 1.93 -2.82 -5.09
N LEU A 53 0.77 -2.48 -4.55
CA LEU A 53 0.48 -1.14 -4.03
C LEU A 53 1.39 -0.76 -2.86
N GLN A 54 1.66 -1.70 -1.95
CA GLN A 54 2.58 -1.48 -0.84
C GLN A 54 4.02 -1.25 -1.33
N VAL A 55 4.48 -2.06 -2.29
CA VAL A 55 5.81 -1.88 -2.90
C VAL A 55 5.88 -0.53 -3.61
N LEU A 56 4.87 -0.16 -4.40
CA LEU A 56 4.79 1.15 -5.05
C LEU A 56 4.91 2.30 -4.04
N SER A 57 4.19 2.24 -2.94
CA SER A 57 4.26 3.24 -1.86
C SER A 57 5.68 3.31 -1.26
N ASN A 58 6.32 2.17 -1.03
CA ASN A 58 7.69 2.11 -0.52
C ASN A 58 8.71 2.74 -1.48
N LEU A 59 8.59 2.45 -2.79
CA LEU A 59 9.46 3.04 -3.82
C LEU A 59 9.21 4.55 -3.95
N ALA A 60 7.94 4.98 -3.92
CA ALA A 60 7.56 6.39 -3.97
C ALA A 60 8.09 7.15 -2.75
N ASN A 61 8.03 6.56 -1.56
CA ASN A 61 8.59 7.14 -0.34
C ASN A 61 10.12 7.26 -0.40
N ASP A 62 10.82 6.26 -0.94
CA ASP A 62 12.28 6.32 -1.12
C ASP A 62 12.67 7.44 -2.09
N TYR A 63 11.96 7.54 -3.22
CA TYR A 63 12.15 8.59 -4.22
C TYR A 63 11.79 9.98 -3.68
N GLY A 64 10.60 10.12 -3.07
CA GLY A 64 10.07 11.39 -2.61
C GLY A 64 10.93 12.03 -1.51
N ASP A 65 11.33 11.23 -0.51
CA ASP A 65 12.18 11.69 0.58
C ASP A 65 13.57 12.14 0.07
N ALA A 66 14.13 11.41 -0.90
CA ALA A 66 15.42 11.79 -1.50
C ALA A 66 15.35 13.09 -2.31
N VAL A 67 14.26 13.32 -3.06
CA VAL A 67 14.07 14.52 -3.88
C VAL A 67 13.71 15.75 -3.02
N SER A 68 12.95 15.54 -1.94
CA SER A 68 12.58 16.63 -1.01
C SER A 68 13.73 17.05 -0.07
N GLY A 69 14.78 16.23 0.03
CA GLY A 69 15.90 16.47 0.96
C GLY A 69 15.56 16.08 2.41
N ALA A 70 14.46 15.37 2.65
CA ALA A 70 14.09 14.88 3.99
C ALA A 70 15.06 13.82 4.53
N ASP A 71 15.86 13.20 3.68
CA ASP A 71 16.85 12.17 4.05
C ASP A 71 18.25 12.78 4.34
N LEU A 72 18.32 13.74 5.25
CA LEU A 72 19.58 14.36 5.65
C LEU A 72 20.46 13.41 6.51
N ALA A 73 21.76 13.74 6.64
CA ALA A 73 22.72 12.99 7.42
C ALA A 73 22.28 12.88 8.90
N GLY A 74 22.21 11.63 9.42
CA GLY A 74 21.84 11.38 10.82
C GLY A 74 20.55 10.57 11.00
N ARG A 75 19.90 10.14 9.93
CA ARG A 75 18.68 9.32 9.99
C ARG A 75 18.89 8.01 10.75
N VAL A 76 18.04 7.75 11.74
CA VAL A 76 18.01 6.49 12.52
C VAL A 76 17.25 5.39 11.78
N GLY A 77 16.37 5.75 10.83
CA GLY A 77 15.56 4.83 10.04
C GLY A 77 16.36 4.02 8.99
N PRO A 78 15.70 3.12 8.26
CA PRO A 78 16.38 2.29 7.26
C PRO A 78 16.99 3.12 6.15
N THR A 79 18.13 2.63 5.66
CA THR A 79 18.85 3.21 4.53
C THR A 79 17.93 3.38 3.31
N ARG A 80 17.90 4.59 2.73
CA ARG A 80 17.20 4.91 1.49
C ARG A 80 18.09 4.62 0.29
N ALA A 81 17.56 3.90 -0.69
CA ALA A 81 18.36 3.46 -1.83
C ALA A 81 18.71 4.62 -2.79
N VAL A 82 17.83 5.61 -2.95
CA VAL A 82 18.09 6.80 -3.78
C VAL A 82 19.04 7.76 -3.08
N ALA A 83 18.79 8.11 -1.82
CA ALA A 83 19.63 9.05 -1.06
C ALA A 83 21.10 8.57 -0.93
N THR A 84 21.31 7.25 -0.85
CA THR A 84 22.67 6.66 -0.78
C THR A 84 23.31 6.38 -2.14
N GLY A 85 22.62 6.70 -3.25
CA GLY A 85 23.12 6.45 -4.61
C GLY A 85 23.14 4.98 -5.05
N LEU A 86 22.56 4.06 -4.26
CA LEU A 86 22.45 2.64 -4.61
C LEU A 86 21.53 2.41 -5.83
N ILE A 87 20.51 3.25 -5.99
CA ILE A 87 19.57 3.28 -7.11
C ILE A 87 19.47 4.73 -7.56
N THR A 88 19.60 4.99 -8.86
CA THR A 88 19.42 6.35 -9.37
C THR A 88 17.94 6.76 -9.35
N ALA A 89 17.69 8.08 -9.25
CA ALA A 89 16.32 8.63 -9.28
C ALA A 89 15.54 8.16 -10.53
N ARG A 90 16.19 8.11 -11.69
CA ARG A 90 15.57 7.62 -12.93
C ARG A 90 15.21 6.13 -12.87
N GLN A 91 16.10 5.30 -12.34
CA GLN A 91 15.82 3.87 -12.16
C GLN A 91 14.64 3.67 -11.20
N MET A 92 14.57 4.47 -10.13
CA MET A 92 13.46 4.42 -9.17
C MET A 92 12.14 4.83 -9.83
N GLN A 93 12.11 5.90 -10.62
CA GLN A 93 10.91 6.31 -11.38
C GLN A 93 10.43 5.23 -12.35
N VAL A 94 11.33 4.58 -13.06
CA VAL A 94 10.99 3.45 -13.97
C VAL A 94 10.40 2.29 -13.16
N ALA A 95 11.01 1.93 -12.04
CA ALA A 95 10.50 0.87 -11.16
C ALA A 95 9.12 1.21 -10.60
N MET A 96 8.88 2.46 -10.17
CA MET A 96 7.57 2.94 -9.75
C MET A 96 6.53 2.79 -10.87
N GLY A 97 6.87 3.21 -12.10
CA GLY A 97 5.99 3.08 -13.26
C GLY A 97 5.63 1.63 -13.58
N LEU A 98 6.62 0.73 -13.58
CA LEU A 98 6.40 -0.71 -13.81
C LEU A 98 5.56 -1.34 -12.70
N THR A 99 5.82 -0.99 -11.44
CA THR A 99 5.05 -1.49 -10.29
C THR A 99 3.61 -0.97 -10.32
N ALA A 100 3.40 0.29 -10.68
CA ALA A 100 2.06 0.88 -10.84
C ALA A 100 1.28 0.18 -11.96
N LEU A 101 1.93 -0.08 -13.10
CA LEU A 101 1.33 -0.84 -14.21
C LEU A 101 0.96 -2.26 -13.78
N ALA A 102 1.86 -2.96 -13.08
CA ALA A 102 1.58 -4.30 -12.57
C ALA A 102 0.42 -4.30 -11.56
N ALA A 103 0.37 -3.32 -10.64
CA ALA A 103 -0.73 -3.15 -9.70
C ALA A 103 -2.07 -2.89 -10.42
N MET A 104 -2.05 -2.07 -11.47
CA MET A 104 -3.22 -1.77 -12.28
C MET A 104 -3.73 -3.02 -13.02
N VAL A 105 -2.83 -3.77 -13.67
CA VAL A 105 -3.19 -5.01 -14.37
C VAL A 105 -3.75 -6.05 -13.40
N SER A 106 -3.08 -6.26 -12.26
CA SER A 106 -3.55 -7.17 -11.21
C SER A 106 -4.89 -6.71 -10.63
N GLY A 107 -5.06 -5.41 -10.38
CA GLY A 107 -6.31 -4.83 -9.88
C GLY A 107 -7.46 -4.99 -10.87
N VAL A 108 -7.24 -4.74 -12.15
CA VAL A 108 -8.27 -4.96 -13.18
C VAL A 108 -8.66 -6.43 -13.26
N ALA A 109 -7.69 -7.35 -13.24
CA ALA A 109 -7.96 -8.79 -13.23
C ALA A 109 -8.77 -9.21 -11.98
N LEU A 110 -8.43 -8.65 -10.80
CA LEU A 110 -9.18 -8.85 -9.56
C LEU A 110 -10.63 -8.39 -9.70
N LEU A 111 -10.83 -7.14 -10.14
CA LEU A 111 -12.15 -6.55 -10.24
C LEU A 111 -13.01 -7.24 -11.29
N TRP A 112 -12.42 -7.64 -12.41
CA TRP A 112 -13.11 -8.45 -13.42
C TRP A 112 -13.54 -9.80 -12.85
N SER A 113 -12.68 -10.46 -12.09
CA SER A 113 -13.00 -11.75 -11.45
C SER A 113 -14.07 -11.63 -10.36
N ALA A 114 -14.23 -10.44 -9.74
CA ALA A 114 -15.21 -10.19 -8.71
C ALA A 114 -16.57 -9.72 -9.29
N PHE A 115 -16.53 -8.82 -10.29
CA PHE A 115 -17.68 -7.99 -10.70
C PHE A 115 -17.98 -8.04 -12.22
N ALA A 116 -17.61 -9.11 -12.94
CA ALA A 116 -17.77 -9.17 -14.40
C ALA A 116 -19.18 -8.76 -14.91
N GLU A 117 -20.24 -9.03 -14.13
CA GLU A 117 -21.64 -8.74 -14.45
C GLU A 117 -22.22 -7.55 -13.66
N ASP A 118 -21.47 -6.99 -12.70
CA ASP A 118 -21.88 -5.86 -11.85
C ASP A 118 -21.11 -4.60 -12.22
N TRP A 119 -21.53 -3.93 -13.29
CA TRP A 119 -20.88 -2.71 -13.79
C TRP A 119 -20.79 -1.57 -12.76
N PRO A 120 -21.84 -1.27 -11.95
CA PRO A 120 -21.74 -0.24 -10.92
C PRO A 120 -20.65 -0.53 -9.90
N ALA A 121 -20.58 -1.75 -9.38
CA ALA A 121 -19.52 -2.16 -8.45
C ALA A 121 -18.14 -2.13 -9.11
N LEU A 122 -18.02 -2.65 -10.34
CA LEU A 122 -16.77 -2.62 -11.10
C LEU A 122 -16.23 -1.19 -11.24
N LEU A 123 -17.06 -0.24 -11.68
CA LEU A 123 -16.66 1.17 -11.85
C LEU A 123 -16.31 1.84 -10.53
N ALA A 124 -17.07 1.59 -9.47
CA ALA A 124 -16.78 2.12 -8.15
C ALA A 124 -15.41 1.64 -7.63
N PHE A 125 -15.12 0.35 -7.77
CA PHE A 125 -13.84 -0.21 -7.34
C PHE A 125 -12.66 0.18 -8.24
N ILE A 126 -12.86 0.39 -9.54
CA ILE A 126 -11.86 1.03 -10.41
C ILE A 126 -11.53 2.42 -9.87
N GLY A 127 -12.52 3.21 -9.47
CA GLY A 127 -12.33 4.52 -8.84
C GLY A 127 -11.52 4.42 -7.54
N PHE A 128 -11.84 3.48 -6.66
CA PHE A 128 -11.06 3.23 -5.43
C PHE A 128 -9.63 2.78 -5.72
N GLY A 129 -9.42 1.93 -6.73
CA GLY A 129 -8.10 1.49 -7.18
C GLY A 129 -7.26 2.64 -7.73
N ALA A 130 -7.85 3.50 -8.56
CA ALA A 130 -7.20 4.71 -9.06
C ALA A 130 -6.83 5.67 -7.91
N LEU A 131 -7.74 5.88 -6.96
CA LEU A 131 -7.48 6.68 -5.76
C LEU A 131 -6.34 6.08 -4.92
N ALA A 132 -6.30 4.76 -4.74
CA ALA A 132 -5.23 4.08 -4.02
C ALA A 132 -3.86 4.26 -4.70
N LEU A 133 -3.80 4.16 -6.04
CA LEU A 133 -2.58 4.42 -6.82
C LEU A 133 -2.09 5.86 -6.64
N VAL A 134 -2.99 6.83 -6.78
CA VAL A 134 -2.68 8.25 -6.59
C VAL A 134 -2.21 8.49 -5.16
N ALA A 135 -2.91 7.95 -4.16
CA ALA A 135 -2.55 8.11 -2.76
C ALA A 135 -1.18 7.49 -2.45
N ALA A 136 -0.86 6.31 -2.98
CA ALA A 136 0.43 5.65 -2.77
C ALA A 136 1.61 6.50 -3.25
N VAL A 137 1.44 7.23 -4.37
CA VAL A 137 2.49 8.09 -4.93
C VAL A 137 2.52 9.45 -4.26
N THR A 138 1.37 10.11 -4.11
CA THR A 138 1.29 11.49 -3.61
C THR A 138 1.49 11.62 -2.10
N TYR A 139 1.63 10.49 -1.41
CA TYR A 139 1.99 10.46 0.01
C TYR A 139 3.30 11.23 0.26
N THR A 140 4.33 11.01 -0.57
CA THR A 140 5.66 11.66 -0.46
C THR A 140 6.11 12.38 -1.73
N VAL A 141 5.50 12.11 -2.90
CA VAL A 141 5.88 12.69 -4.19
C VAL A 141 4.94 13.84 -4.56
N GLY A 142 5.51 14.95 -5.06
CA GLY A 142 4.76 16.09 -5.55
C GLY A 142 5.14 17.41 -4.88
N ARG A 143 4.46 18.49 -5.25
CA ARG A 143 4.72 19.83 -4.69
C ARG A 143 4.28 20.00 -3.24
N ARG A 144 3.27 19.24 -2.80
CA ARG A 144 2.68 19.29 -1.45
C ARG A 144 2.26 17.87 -1.02
N PRO A 145 3.21 16.97 -0.74
CA PRO A 145 2.90 15.61 -0.34
C PRO A 145 2.03 15.61 0.92
N TYR A 146 0.95 14.83 0.90
CA TYR A 146 -0.02 14.90 1.99
C TYR A 146 0.48 14.16 3.26
N GLY A 147 1.43 13.24 3.13
CA GLY A 147 2.07 12.57 4.27
C GLY A 147 2.77 13.54 5.21
N TYR A 148 3.45 14.58 4.66
CA TYR A 148 4.12 15.62 5.45
C TYR A 148 3.16 16.68 6.04
N ARG A 149 1.88 16.63 5.70
CA ARG A 149 0.86 17.58 6.15
C ARG A 149 -0.03 17.04 7.27
N GLY A 150 0.35 15.92 7.89
CA GLY A 150 -0.39 15.32 8.99
C GLY A 150 -1.57 14.42 8.57
N PHE A 151 -1.81 14.22 7.26
CA PHE A 151 -2.89 13.35 6.78
C PHE A 151 -2.51 11.87 6.70
N GLY A 152 -1.29 11.51 7.12
CA GLY A 152 -0.78 10.15 7.08
C GLY A 152 -1.64 9.17 7.89
N ASP A 153 -1.95 9.53 9.13
CA ASP A 153 -2.71 8.68 10.04
C ASP A 153 -4.11 8.37 9.51
N LEU A 154 -4.82 9.42 9.05
CA LEU A 154 -6.15 9.25 8.45
C LEU A 154 -6.08 8.38 7.18
N SER A 155 -5.09 8.62 6.32
CA SER A 155 -4.91 7.85 5.10
C SER A 155 -4.65 6.37 5.41
N VAL A 156 -3.73 6.06 6.31
CA VAL A 156 -3.43 4.68 6.71
C VAL A 156 -4.66 4.02 7.33
N PHE A 157 -5.39 4.70 8.21
CA PHE A 157 -6.62 4.18 8.78
C PHE A 157 -7.66 3.83 7.70
N LEU A 158 -7.88 4.72 6.73
CA LEU A 158 -8.86 4.51 5.67
C LEU A 158 -8.43 3.39 4.70
N PHE A 159 -7.19 3.40 4.22
CA PHE A 159 -6.73 2.44 3.22
C PHE A 159 -6.44 1.05 3.80
N PHE A 160 -5.86 0.95 5.00
CA PHE A 160 -5.54 -0.34 5.61
C PHE A 160 -6.65 -0.88 6.50
N GLY A 161 -7.50 -0.01 7.04
CA GLY A 161 -8.69 -0.40 7.81
C GLY A 161 -9.90 -0.58 6.90
N LEU A 162 -10.59 0.52 6.64
CA LEU A 162 -11.90 0.46 6.01
C LEU A 162 -11.84 -0.11 4.59
N LEU A 163 -11.05 0.49 3.70
CA LEU A 163 -10.99 0.03 2.31
C LEU A 163 -10.32 -1.35 2.21
N GLY A 164 -9.22 -1.56 2.95
CA GLY A 164 -8.46 -2.81 2.90
C GLY A 164 -9.27 -4.01 3.41
N VAL A 165 -9.90 -3.91 4.57
CA VAL A 165 -10.64 -5.02 5.17
C VAL A 165 -12.05 -5.15 4.59
N MET A 166 -12.85 -4.06 4.61
CA MET A 166 -14.23 -4.12 4.12
C MET A 166 -14.28 -4.26 2.61
N GLY A 167 -13.37 -3.61 1.87
CA GLY A 167 -13.24 -3.77 0.43
C GLY A 167 -12.87 -5.21 0.04
N SER A 168 -11.88 -5.81 0.73
CA SER A 168 -11.53 -7.22 0.51
C SER A 168 -12.72 -8.15 0.78
N TYR A 169 -13.46 -7.96 1.86
CA TYR A 169 -14.67 -8.73 2.14
C TYR A 169 -15.72 -8.59 1.06
N TYR A 170 -15.97 -7.34 0.61
CA TYR A 170 -16.98 -7.04 -0.41
C TYR A 170 -16.69 -7.72 -1.76
N LEU A 171 -15.41 -7.88 -2.14
CA LEU A 171 -15.02 -8.59 -3.36
C LEU A 171 -15.54 -10.04 -3.44
N TYR A 172 -15.82 -10.67 -2.29
CA TYR A 172 -16.32 -12.04 -2.23
C TYR A 172 -17.83 -12.10 -2.08
N THR A 173 -18.40 -11.21 -1.24
CA THR A 173 -19.78 -11.34 -0.75
C THR A 173 -20.76 -10.40 -1.45
N HIS A 174 -20.25 -9.34 -2.07
CA HIS A 174 -21.04 -8.22 -2.62
C HIS A 174 -21.98 -7.56 -1.58
N GLN A 175 -21.65 -7.72 -0.30
CA GLN A 175 -22.45 -7.23 0.81
C GLN A 175 -21.57 -6.52 1.85
N LEU A 176 -22.12 -5.53 2.53
CA LEU A 176 -21.50 -4.89 3.68
C LEU A 176 -22.41 -5.02 4.90
N SER A 177 -21.80 -5.21 6.07
CA SER A 177 -22.50 -5.23 7.35
C SER A 177 -21.80 -4.28 8.33
N TRP A 178 -22.54 -3.67 9.21
CA TRP A 178 -22.01 -2.82 10.29
C TRP A 178 -21.03 -3.56 11.21
N SER A 179 -21.19 -4.88 11.36
CA SER A 179 -20.26 -5.74 12.13
C SER A 179 -18.82 -5.72 11.58
N LEU A 180 -18.63 -5.42 10.30
CA LEU A 180 -17.31 -5.32 9.67
C LEU A 180 -16.53 -4.08 10.13
N LEU A 181 -17.20 -3.05 10.63
CA LEU A 181 -16.53 -1.83 11.09
C LEU A 181 -15.56 -2.08 12.23
N LEU A 182 -15.90 -2.96 13.16
CA LEU A 182 -15.04 -3.24 14.30
C LEU A 182 -13.72 -3.89 13.91
N PRO A 183 -13.67 -5.01 13.15
CA PRO A 183 -12.40 -5.58 12.69
C PRO A 183 -11.66 -4.65 11.74
N ALA A 184 -12.36 -3.91 10.86
CA ALA A 184 -11.74 -2.94 9.96
C ALA A 184 -11.08 -1.79 10.71
N ALA A 185 -11.78 -1.18 11.67
CA ALA A 185 -11.23 -0.13 12.52
C ALA A 185 -10.04 -0.62 13.35
N SER A 186 -10.13 -1.82 13.92
CA SER A 186 -9.03 -2.43 14.69
C SER A 186 -7.77 -2.58 13.83
N CYS A 187 -7.90 -3.12 12.62
CA CYS A 187 -6.80 -3.26 11.67
C CYS A 187 -6.22 -1.90 11.28
N GLY A 188 -7.09 -0.93 10.96
CA GLY A 188 -6.69 0.44 10.62
C GLY A 188 -5.95 1.16 11.73
N LEU A 189 -6.41 1.06 12.99
CA LEU A 189 -5.75 1.65 14.15
C LEU A 189 -4.37 1.01 14.41
N LEU A 190 -4.24 -0.31 14.29
CA LEU A 190 -2.95 -0.99 14.40
C LEU A 190 -1.99 -0.56 13.29
N ALA A 191 -2.47 -0.42 12.06
CA ALA A 191 -1.67 0.10 10.94
C ALA A 191 -1.20 1.54 11.20
N THR A 192 -2.08 2.39 11.71
CA THR A 192 -1.76 3.77 12.10
C THR A 192 -0.74 3.81 13.24
N ALA A 193 -0.85 2.92 14.22
CA ALA A 193 0.14 2.81 15.30
C ALA A 193 1.54 2.45 14.76
N VAL A 194 1.64 1.57 13.77
CA VAL A 194 2.91 1.26 13.08
C VAL A 194 3.49 2.51 12.40
N LEU A 195 2.65 3.30 11.71
CA LEU A 195 3.07 4.57 11.11
C LEU A 195 3.60 5.53 12.19
N ASN A 196 2.86 5.70 13.28
CA ASN A 196 3.26 6.60 14.37
C ASN A 196 4.59 6.20 15.03
N ILE A 197 4.82 4.90 15.23
CA ILE A 197 6.13 4.41 15.74
C ILE A 197 7.25 4.78 14.77
N ASN A 198 7.03 4.66 13.45
CA ASN A 198 8.00 5.07 12.45
C ASN A 198 8.24 6.60 12.50
N ASN A 199 7.19 7.41 12.58
CA ASN A 199 7.29 8.87 12.66
C ASN A 199 8.04 9.32 13.94
N ILE A 200 7.75 8.68 15.10
CA ILE A 200 8.45 8.96 16.36
C ILE A 200 9.95 8.62 16.24
N ARG A 201 10.29 7.48 15.65
CA ARG A 201 11.68 7.07 15.44
C ARG A 201 12.43 8.07 14.56
N ASP A 202 11.80 8.54 13.49
CA ASP A 202 12.43 9.37 12.45
C ASP A 202 12.31 10.88 12.76
N ARG A 203 11.65 11.28 13.89
CA ARG A 203 11.33 12.67 14.27
C ARG A 203 12.52 13.63 14.31
N VAL A 204 13.73 13.13 14.56
CA VAL A 204 14.95 13.97 14.65
C VAL A 204 15.59 14.17 13.27
N SER A 205 15.27 13.31 12.31
CA SER A 205 15.85 13.32 10.95
C SER A 205 14.89 13.88 9.88
N ASP A 206 13.61 13.98 10.18
CA ASP A 206 12.58 14.55 9.33
C ASP A 206 12.24 15.99 9.78
#